data_e2a6bcac7536ae69ff9836a4ad70152b
#
_entry.id   e2a6bcac7536ae69ff9836a4ad70152b
#
_cell.length_a   1.000
_cell.length_b   1.000
_cell.length_c   1.000
_cell.angle_alpha   90.00
_cell.angle_beta   90.00
_cell.angle_gamma   90.00
#
_symmetry.space_group_name_H-M   'P 1'
#
loop_
_entity.id
_entity.type
_entity.pdbx_description
1 polymer ?
#
loop_
_entity_poly.entity_id
_entity_poly.type
_entity_poly.pdbx_seq_one_letter_code
_entity_poly.pdbx_strand_id
1 'polypeptide(L)'
;MELTENKLKQKVQRNILMVSVLILVGKFLAYYLTNSVGVLTDAMESIVNVAAGTISLFSLCLSEKPRDTDHPFGHGKIELISASIEGILISIAGGMIIYEAIKRLLVPDEIQKVDIGIYIIAISGVLNYLMGWYSIHIGKKYNSIALVAGGKHLQSDTYSTIGLVVGLILLYFTKITWIDSAMALIFGSIIIITGISILRKTTDNLLDRADINLLKDLADTLNHNRKPEWIDIHNE
;
A
#
# COMPACT_ATOMS: atom_id res chain seq x y z
N MET A 1 21.04 -23.25 2.56
CA MET A 1 20.71 -22.36 1.44
C MET A 1 19.46 -21.52 1.76
N GLU A 2 18.35 -22.11 2.16
CA GLU A 2 17.10 -21.38 2.53
C GLU A 2 17.26 -20.34 3.64
N LEU A 3 18.00 -20.64 4.72
CA LEU A 3 18.26 -19.68 5.81
C LEU A 3 18.99 -18.41 5.36
N THR A 4 19.81 -18.51 4.30
CA THR A 4 20.54 -17.38 3.75
C THR A 4 19.63 -16.51 2.87
N GLU A 5 18.69 -17.13 2.16
CA GLU A 5 17.70 -16.44 1.31
C GLU A 5 16.69 -15.66 2.15
N ASN A 6 16.19 -16.25 3.23
CA ASN A 6 15.25 -15.59 4.13
C ASN A 6 15.88 -14.39 4.83
N LYS A 7 17.12 -14.52 5.32
CA LYS A 7 17.88 -13.39 5.87
C LYS A 7 18.08 -12.26 4.84
N LEU A 8 18.26 -12.60 3.55
CA LEU A 8 18.38 -11.61 2.49
C LEU A 8 17.05 -10.88 2.26
N LYS A 9 15.93 -11.59 2.20
CA LYS A 9 14.58 -11.01 2.07
C LYS A 9 14.29 -10.03 3.21
N GLN A 10 14.54 -10.44 4.44
CA GLN A 10 14.40 -9.59 5.63
C GLN A 10 15.32 -8.37 5.58
N LYS A 11 16.59 -8.54 5.16
CA LYS A 11 17.53 -7.42 5.00
C LYS A 11 17.05 -6.41 3.97
N VAL A 12 16.54 -6.89 2.83
CA VAL A 12 15.98 -6.03 1.78
C VAL A 12 14.78 -5.26 2.31
N GLN A 13 13.82 -5.94 2.96
CA GLN A 13 12.64 -5.30 3.53
C GLN A 13 13.01 -4.26 4.59
N ARG A 14 13.99 -4.56 5.45
CA ARG A 14 14.50 -3.61 6.45
C ARG A 14 15.14 -2.38 5.81
N ASN A 15 15.91 -2.55 4.74
CA ASN A 15 16.50 -1.42 4.02
C ASN A 15 15.44 -0.54 3.37
N ILE A 16 14.41 -1.15 2.76
CA ILE A 16 13.27 -0.44 2.21
C ILE A 16 12.58 0.37 3.31
N LEU A 17 12.30 -0.24 4.45
CA LEU A 17 11.67 0.43 5.59
C LEU A 17 12.51 1.63 6.09
N MET A 18 13.82 1.48 6.22
CA MET A 18 14.68 2.60 6.62
C MET A 18 14.62 3.77 5.63
N VAL A 19 14.66 3.48 4.32
CA VAL A 19 14.54 4.52 3.29
C VAL A 19 13.14 5.14 3.31
N SER A 20 12.08 4.35 3.51
CA SER A 20 10.71 4.86 3.64
C SER A 20 10.56 5.82 4.82
N VAL A 21 11.21 5.54 5.96
CA VAL A 21 11.24 6.47 7.12
C VAL A 21 11.95 7.78 6.76
N LEU A 22 13.08 7.73 6.03
CA LEU A 22 13.76 8.95 5.57
C LEU A 22 12.90 9.77 4.60
N ILE A 23 12.22 9.10 3.68
CA ILE A 23 11.28 9.73 2.75
C ILE A 23 10.12 10.38 3.53
N LEU A 24 9.56 9.70 4.51
CA LEU A 24 8.50 10.22 5.39
C LEU A 24 8.93 11.54 6.05
N VAL A 25 10.11 11.57 6.67
CA VAL A 25 10.64 12.78 7.32
C VAL A 25 10.81 13.90 6.28
N GLY A 26 11.35 13.59 5.10
CA GLY A 26 11.51 14.55 4.00
C GLY A 26 10.17 15.14 3.54
N LYS A 27 9.14 14.31 3.39
CA LYS A 27 7.79 14.75 2.97
C LYS A 27 7.11 15.62 4.02
N PHE A 28 7.24 15.31 5.31
CA PHE A 28 6.75 16.18 6.37
C PHE A 28 7.49 17.51 6.43
N LEU A 29 8.80 17.50 6.19
CA LEU A 29 9.57 18.74 6.08
C LEU A 29 9.08 19.58 4.88
N ALA A 30 8.82 18.94 3.73
CA ALA A 30 8.25 19.61 2.56
C ALA A 30 6.87 20.21 2.90
N TYR A 31 5.99 19.46 3.57
CA TYR A 31 4.69 19.98 4.04
C TYR A 31 4.87 21.20 4.95
N TYR A 32 5.74 21.11 5.95
CA TYR A 32 6.01 22.22 6.88
C TYR A 32 6.53 23.47 6.18
N LEU A 33 7.33 23.32 5.12
CA LEU A 33 7.88 24.42 4.36
C LEU A 33 6.89 25.02 3.36
N THR A 34 6.01 24.21 2.77
CA THR A 34 5.10 24.63 1.70
C THR A 34 3.70 24.99 2.21
N ASN A 35 3.29 24.39 3.32
CA ASN A 35 1.92 24.44 3.82
C ASN A 35 0.86 23.96 2.80
N SER A 36 1.26 23.09 1.84
CA SER A 36 0.39 22.54 0.79
C SER A 36 -0.34 21.29 1.29
N VAL A 37 -1.67 21.25 1.08
CA VAL A 37 -2.49 20.07 1.45
C VAL A 37 -2.18 18.90 0.52
N GLY A 38 -1.84 19.15 -0.74
CA GLY A 38 -1.38 18.10 -1.64
C GLY A 38 -0.09 17.43 -1.15
N VAL A 39 0.88 18.22 -0.63
CA VAL A 39 2.09 17.69 0.00
C VAL A 39 1.77 16.91 1.28
N LEU A 40 0.79 17.39 2.09
CA LEU A 40 0.31 16.67 3.26
C LEU A 40 -0.27 15.31 2.88
N THR A 41 -1.04 15.23 1.78
CA THR A 41 -1.60 13.99 1.25
C THR A 41 -0.50 12.94 1.04
N ASP A 42 0.56 13.32 0.33
CA ASP A 42 1.70 12.44 0.01
C ASP A 42 2.51 12.06 1.28
N ALA A 43 2.60 12.97 2.27
CA ALA A 43 3.22 12.68 3.56
C ALA A 43 2.38 11.69 4.41
N MET A 44 1.06 11.85 4.43
CA MET A 44 0.14 10.93 5.14
C MET A 44 0.15 9.53 4.53
N GLU A 45 0.19 9.42 3.21
CA GLU A 45 0.37 8.14 2.51
C GLU A 45 1.68 7.46 2.91
N SER A 46 2.75 8.24 3.08
CA SER A 46 4.05 7.71 3.53
C SER A 46 4.04 7.18 4.96
N ILE A 47 3.18 7.70 5.87
CA ILE A 47 2.96 7.09 7.20
C ILE A 47 2.41 5.67 7.03
N VAL A 48 1.41 5.51 6.16
CA VAL A 48 0.80 4.21 5.90
C VAL A 48 1.85 3.25 5.34
N ASN A 49 2.70 3.71 4.41
CA ASN A 49 3.75 2.89 3.79
C ASN A 49 4.78 2.41 4.82
N VAL A 50 5.17 3.26 5.77
CA VAL A 50 6.07 2.87 6.86
C VAL A 50 5.39 1.86 7.80
N ALA A 51 4.13 2.07 8.15
CA ALA A 51 3.36 1.14 8.96
C ALA A 51 3.20 -0.21 8.27
N ALA A 52 2.78 -0.22 6.99
CA ALA A 52 2.64 -1.42 6.17
C ALA A 52 3.98 -2.16 6.01
N GLY A 53 5.07 -1.43 5.75
CA GLY A 53 6.41 -1.99 5.68
C GLY A 53 6.88 -2.65 6.98
N THR A 54 6.54 -2.04 8.12
CA THR A 54 6.83 -2.60 9.45
C THR A 54 6.04 -3.89 9.71
N ILE A 55 4.75 -3.87 9.39
CA ILE A 55 3.87 -5.02 9.53
C ILE A 55 4.31 -6.15 8.58
N SER A 56 4.65 -5.83 7.34
CA SER A 56 5.17 -6.78 6.36
C SER A 56 6.47 -7.46 6.85
N LEU A 57 7.39 -6.68 7.43
CA LEU A 57 8.61 -7.24 8.03
C LEU A 57 8.29 -8.19 9.19
N PHE A 58 7.35 -7.80 10.06
CA PHE A 58 6.90 -8.65 11.17
C PHE A 58 6.22 -9.93 10.66
N SER A 59 5.34 -9.83 9.66
CA SER A 59 4.67 -10.98 9.03
C SER A 59 5.67 -11.93 8.40
N LEU A 60 6.71 -11.43 7.71
CA LEU A 60 7.79 -12.25 7.17
C LEU A 60 8.56 -13.01 8.26
N CYS A 61 8.79 -12.37 9.41
CA CYS A 61 9.46 -13.03 10.53
C CYS A 61 8.57 -14.10 11.19
N LEU A 62 7.26 -13.89 11.21
CA LEU A 62 6.32 -14.77 11.91
C LEU A 62 5.87 -15.95 11.03
N SER A 63 5.72 -15.74 9.71
CA SER A 63 5.37 -16.79 8.75
C SER A 63 6.43 -17.88 8.63
N GLU A 64 7.67 -17.61 9.05
CA GLU A 64 8.76 -18.60 9.10
C GLU A 64 8.66 -19.56 10.31
N LYS A 65 7.78 -19.27 11.29
CA LYS A 65 7.58 -20.19 12.42
C LYS A 65 6.88 -21.45 11.94
N PRO A 66 7.40 -22.64 12.30
CA PRO A 66 6.73 -23.89 12.01
C PRO A 66 5.35 -23.94 12.69
N ARG A 67 4.47 -24.78 12.19
CA ARG A 67 3.19 -25.08 12.84
C ARG A 67 3.44 -25.51 14.28
N ASP A 68 2.69 -24.96 15.20
CA ASP A 68 2.74 -25.28 16.62
C ASP A 68 1.39 -25.89 17.08
N THR A 69 1.34 -26.33 18.34
CA THR A 69 0.14 -26.93 18.93
C THR A 69 -1.04 -25.97 18.99
N ASP A 70 -0.78 -24.67 19.10
CA ASP A 70 -1.80 -23.63 19.19
C ASP A 70 -2.25 -23.15 17.80
N HIS A 71 -1.43 -23.36 16.77
CA HIS A 71 -1.70 -22.98 15.38
C HIS A 71 -1.46 -24.15 14.41
N PRO A 72 -2.33 -25.19 14.43
CA PRO A 72 -2.14 -26.40 13.62
C PRO A 72 -2.22 -26.13 12.10
N PHE A 73 -2.91 -25.05 11.68
CA PHE A 73 -2.99 -24.63 10.28
C PHE A 73 -1.88 -23.65 9.85
N GLY A 74 -0.97 -23.29 10.80
CA GLY A 74 0.09 -22.32 10.58
C GLY A 74 -0.37 -20.85 10.75
N HIS A 75 0.57 -19.94 10.50
CA HIS A 75 0.41 -18.51 10.80
C HIS A 75 -0.03 -17.65 9.57
N GLY A 76 -0.47 -18.29 8.47
CA GLY A 76 -0.79 -17.59 7.22
C GLY A 76 -1.89 -16.53 7.31
N LYS A 77 -2.87 -16.67 8.22
CA LYS A 77 -3.94 -15.66 8.40
C LYS A 77 -3.44 -14.34 9.00
N ILE A 78 -2.22 -14.29 9.51
CA ILE A 78 -1.58 -13.05 10.00
C ILE A 78 -1.40 -12.02 8.88
N GLU A 79 -1.14 -12.46 7.64
CA GLU A 79 -1.08 -11.55 6.49
C GLU A 79 -2.41 -10.84 6.25
N LEU A 80 -3.54 -11.54 6.42
CA LEU A 80 -4.88 -10.94 6.26
C LEU A 80 -5.18 -9.91 7.35
N ILE A 81 -4.79 -10.18 8.60
CA ILE A 81 -4.93 -9.23 9.71
C ILE A 81 -4.08 -7.99 9.44
N SER A 82 -2.85 -8.17 9.01
CA SER A 82 -1.92 -7.10 8.67
C SER A 82 -2.49 -6.22 7.55
N ALA A 83 -2.99 -6.83 6.47
CA ALA A 83 -3.64 -6.11 5.37
C ALA A 83 -4.92 -5.38 5.81
N SER A 84 -5.67 -5.94 6.78
CA SER A 84 -6.84 -5.25 7.34
C SER A 84 -6.44 -3.99 8.12
N ILE A 85 -5.38 -4.07 8.93
CA ILE A 85 -4.85 -2.90 9.67
C ILE A 85 -4.39 -1.83 8.67
N GLU A 86 -3.68 -2.22 7.61
CA GLU A 86 -3.26 -1.32 6.54
C GLU A 86 -4.47 -0.62 5.90
N GLY A 87 -5.52 -1.36 5.52
CA GLY A 87 -6.74 -0.80 4.96
C GLY A 87 -7.44 0.21 5.88
N ILE A 88 -7.44 -0.02 7.20
CA ILE A 88 -7.95 0.92 8.20
C ILE A 88 -7.11 2.19 8.22
N LEU A 89 -5.79 2.07 8.29
CA LEU A 89 -4.86 3.21 8.33
C LEU A 89 -4.99 4.08 7.07
N ILE A 90 -5.07 3.46 5.88
CA ILE A 90 -5.31 4.12 4.60
C ILE A 90 -6.63 4.91 4.64
N SER A 91 -7.71 4.29 5.13
CA SER A 91 -9.03 4.93 5.18
C SER A 91 -9.04 6.13 6.12
N ILE A 92 -8.39 6.03 7.28
CA ILE A 92 -8.24 7.13 8.25
C ILE A 92 -7.42 8.26 7.64
N ALA A 93 -6.28 7.96 7.02
CA ALA A 93 -5.43 8.95 6.37
C ALA A 93 -6.20 9.71 5.28
N GLY A 94 -6.91 9.01 4.41
CA GLY A 94 -7.75 9.62 3.36
C GLY A 94 -8.85 10.52 3.94
N GLY A 95 -9.49 10.11 5.04
CA GLY A 95 -10.48 10.95 5.76
C GLY A 95 -9.88 12.24 6.32
N MET A 96 -8.70 12.17 6.92
CA MET A 96 -7.99 13.35 7.44
C MET A 96 -7.58 14.31 6.31
N ILE A 97 -7.14 13.77 5.16
CA ILE A 97 -6.79 14.56 3.98
C ILE A 97 -8.01 15.32 3.46
N ILE A 98 -9.15 14.65 3.29
CA ILE A 98 -10.40 15.27 2.84
C ILE A 98 -10.84 16.37 3.81
N TYR A 99 -10.78 16.09 5.13
CA TYR A 99 -11.11 17.09 6.14
C TYR A 99 -10.24 18.35 6.01
N GLU A 100 -8.93 18.21 5.91
CA GLU A 100 -8.01 19.34 5.78
C GLU A 100 -8.20 20.08 4.45
N ALA A 101 -8.43 19.36 3.35
CA ALA A 101 -8.68 19.94 2.05
C ALA A 101 -9.97 20.79 2.04
N ILE A 102 -11.05 20.31 2.65
CA ILE A 102 -12.32 21.09 2.78
C ILE A 102 -12.08 22.31 3.65
N LYS A 103 -11.39 22.18 4.77
CA LYS A 103 -11.06 23.30 5.66
C LYS A 103 -10.28 24.38 4.92
N ARG A 104 -9.29 24.01 4.10
CA ARG A 104 -8.50 24.94 3.28
C ARG A 104 -9.27 25.58 2.14
N LEU A 105 -10.29 24.93 1.60
CA LEU A 105 -11.21 25.55 0.64
C LEU A 105 -12.06 26.64 1.30
N LEU A 106 -12.47 26.45 2.55
CA LEU A 106 -13.29 27.41 3.30
C LEU A 106 -12.46 28.56 3.89
N VAL A 107 -11.26 28.25 4.36
CA VAL A 107 -10.32 29.22 4.94
C VAL A 107 -8.96 29.03 4.26
N PRO A 108 -8.72 29.71 3.12
CA PRO A 108 -7.47 29.56 2.39
C PRO A 108 -6.27 30.06 3.20
N ASP A 109 -5.24 29.24 3.30
CA ASP A 109 -3.94 29.64 3.83
C ASP A 109 -2.95 29.89 2.69
N GLU A 110 -1.94 30.69 2.96
CA GLU A 110 -0.89 30.94 1.98
C GLU A 110 0.00 29.71 1.81
N ILE A 111 0.18 29.31 0.56
CA ILE A 111 1.13 28.27 0.17
C ILE A 111 2.47 28.93 -0.12
N GLN A 112 3.52 28.48 0.57
CA GLN A 112 4.85 29.10 0.52
C GLN A 112 5.87 28.12 -0.06
N LYS A 113 6.99 28.63 -0.56
CA LYS A 113 8.18 27.84 -0.95
C LYS A 113 7.82 26.58 -1.80
N VAL A 114 6.88 26.73 -2.72
CA VAL A 114 6.40 25.64 -3.59
C VAL A 114 7.53 24.97 -4.38
N ASP A 115 8.52 25.75 -4.79
CA ASP A 115 9.75 25.33 -5.46
C ASP A 115 10.51 24.29 -4.65
N ILE A 116 10.76 24.56 -3.36
CA ILE A 116 11.45 23.62 -2.47
C ILE A 116 10.62 22.34 -2.28
N GLY A 117 9.28 22.50 -2.14
CA GLY A 117 8.35 21.38 -2.04
C GLY A 117 8.44 20.46 -3.25
N ILE A 118 8.43 21.01 -4.46
CA ILE A 118 8.54 20.25 -5.71
C ILE A 118 9.82 19.43 -5.73
N TYR A 119 10.96 20.02 -5.36
CA TYR A 119 12.26 19.29 -5.34
C TYR A 119 12.25 18.12 -4.35
N ILE A 120 11.79 18.35 -3.11
CA ILE A 120 11.77 17.29 -2.08
C ILE A 120 10.82 16.16 -2.49
N ILE A 121 9.63 16.48 -2.98
CA ILE A 121 8.65 15.48 -3.41
C ILE A 121 9.14 14.72 -4.64
N ALA A 122 9.73 15.39 -5.63
CA ALA A 122 10.29 14.73 -6.81
C ALA A 122 11.42 13.75 -6.44
N ILE A 123 12.34 14.15 -5.55
CA ILE A 123 13.42 13.27 -5.05
C ILE A 123 12.80 12.06 -4.33
N SER A 124 11.78 12.28 -3.49
CA SER A 124 11.07 11.20 -2.78
C SER A 124 10.44 10.20 -3.76
N GLY A 125 9.81 10.69 -4.85
CA GLY A 125 9.24 9.84 -5.89
C GLY A 125 10.30 9.00 -6.61
N VAL A 126 11.44 9.58 -6.95
CA VAL A 126 12.56 8.84 -7.56
C VAL A 126 13.07 7.76 -6.61
N LEU A 127 13.24 8.07 -5.33
CA LEU A 127 13.67 7.08 -4.33
C LEU A 127 12.66 5.94 -4.19
N ASN A 128 11.36 6.24 -4.11
CA ASN A 128 10.29 5.23 -4.07
C ASN A 128 10.35 4.32 -5.32
N TYR A 129 10.53 4.90 -6.51
CA TYR A 129 10.62 4.11 -7.73
C TYR A 129 11.82 3.15 -7.71
N LEU A 130 13.00 3.66 -7.34
CA LEU A 130 14.23 2.85 -7.28
C LEU A 130 14.11 1.72 -6.25
N MET A 131 13.55 2.02 -5.07
CA MET A 131 13.32 1.01 -4.04
C MET A 131 12.28 -0.03 -4.47
N GLY A 132 11.20 0.41 -5.13
CA GLY A 132 10.20 -0.47 -5.70
C GLY A 132 10.77 -1.40 -6.77
N TRP A 133 11.55 -0.86 -7.69
CA TRP A 133 12.25 -1.64 -8.71
C TRP A 133 13.21 -2.67 -8.09
N TYR A 134 14.01 -2.26 -7.12
CA TYR A 134 14.91 -3.14 -6.38
C TYR A 134 14.17 -4.27 -5.65
N SER A 135 13.07 -3.93 -4.96
CA SER A 135 12.22 -4.90 -4.26
C SER A 135 11.63 -5.94 -5.22
N ILE A 136 11.09 -5.51 -6.36
CA ILE A 136 10.54 -6.41 -7.39
C ILE A 136 11.61 -7.33 -7.95
N HIS A 137 12.80 -6.77 -8.25
CA HIS A 137 13.90 -7.55 -8.80
C HIS A 137 14.34 -8.67 -7.87
N ILE A 138 14.56 -8.35 -6.59
CA ILE A 138 14.93 -9.33 -5.57
C ILE A 138 13.77 -10.29 -5.28
N GLY A 139 12.53 -9.78 -5.20
CA GLY A 139 11.34 -10.58 -4.96
C GLY A 139 11.12 -11.65 -6.04
N LYS A 140 11.30 -11.29 -7.32
CA LYS A 140 11.23 -12.25 -8.43
C LYS A 140 12.36 -13.28 -8.38
N LYS A 141 13.59 -12.84 -8.07
CA LYS A 141 14.75 -13.74 -7.99
C LYS A 141 14.62 -14.80 -6.91
N TYR A 142 14.01 -14.46 -5.78
CA TYR A 142 13.88 -15.34 -4.61
C TYR A 142 12.43 -15.78 -4.34
N ASN A 143 11.54 -15.66 -5.35
CA ASN A 143 10.13 -16.08 -5.28
C ASN A 143 9.39 -15.54 -4.05
N SER A 144 9.64 -14.29 -3.67
CA SER A 144 8.98 -13.61 -2.56
C SER A 144 7.82 -12.76 -3.04
N ILE A 145 6.59 -13.24 -2.82
CA ILE A 145 5.36 -12.53 -3.18
C ILE A 145 5.29 -11.19 -2.43
N ALA A 146 5.65 -11.18 -1.15
CA ALA A 146 5.64 -9.97 -0.32
C ALA A 146 6.55 -8.87 -0.86
N LEU A 147 7.80 -9.19 -1.27
CA LEU A 147 8.71 -8.22 -1.86
C LEU A 147 8.22 -7.71 -3.23
N VAL A 148 7.62 -8.59 -4.04
CA VAL A 148 7.05 -8.17 -5.34
C VAL A 148 5.85 -7.27 -5.13
N ALA A 149 4.94 -7.60 -4.20
CA ALA A 149 3.76 -6.80 -3.90
C ALA A 149 4.15 -5.43 -3.32
N GLY A 150 5.00 -5.39 -2.29
CA GLY A 150 5.50 -4.15 -1.70
C GLY A 150 6.25 -3.27 -2.70
N GLY A 151 7.05 -3.88 -3.58
CA GLY A 151 7.73 -3.14 -4.65
C GLY A 151 6.79 -2.53 -5.68
N LYS A 152 5.72 -3.24 -6.07
CA LYS A 152 4.67 -2.71 -6.94
C LYS A 152 3.91 -1.56 -6.27
N HIS A 153 3.66 -1.65 -4.98
CA HIS A 153 3.04 -0.59 -4.20
C HIS A 153 3.88 0.70 -4.23
N LEU A 154 5.19 0.60 -3.92
CA LEU A 154 6.12 1.74 -4.01
C LEU A 154 6.18 2.37 -5.41
N GLN A 155 6.09 1.57 -6.48
CA GLN A 155 5.99 2.10 -7.85
C GLN A 155 4.66 2.79 -8.11
N SER A 156 3.54 2.25 -7.58
CA SER A 156 2.23 2.88 -7.69
C SER A 156 2.22 4.26 -7.02
N ASP A 157 2.81 4.37 -5.83
CA ASP A 157 2.94 5.65 -5.10
C ASP A 157 3.74 6.68 -5.90
N THR A 158 4.73 6.22 -6.67
CA THR A 158 5.49 7.12 -7.56
C THR A 158 4.59 7.79 -8.60
N TYR A 159 3.59 7.09 -9.13
CA TYR A 159 2.65 7.69 -10.10
C TYR A 159 1.77 8.75 -9.43
N SER A 160 1.31 8.52 -8.20
CA SER A 160 0.60 9.53 -7.40
C SER A 160 1.48 10.74 -7.15
N THR A 161 2.75 10.53 -6.79
CA THR A 161 3.75 11.58 -6.58
C THR A 161 4.00 12.40 -7.86
N ILE A 162 4.05 11.77 -9.04
CA ILE A 162 4.16 12.49 -10.33
C ILE A 162 2.94 13.39 -10.54
N GLY A 163 1.74 12.89 -10.29
CA GLY A 163 0.51 13.69 -10.37
C GLY A 163 0.55 14.91 -9.44
N LEU A 164 1.02 14.71 -8.20
CA LEU A 164 1.19 15.80 -7.23
C LEU A 164 2.23 16.83 -7.70
N VAL A 165 3.38 16.40 -8.21
CA VAL A 165 4.42 17.31 -8.73
C VAL A 165 3.88 18.16 -9.89
N VAL A 166 3.15 17.54 -10.81
CA VAL A 166 2.48 18.29 -11.90
C VAL A 166 1.51 19.33 -11.35
N GLY A 167 0.70 18.98 -10.35
CA GLY A 167 -0.21 19.92 -9.68
C GLY A 167 0.51 21.05 -8.97
N LEU A 168 1.60 20.77 -8.27
CA LEU A 168 2.41 21.82 -7.63
C LEU A 168 3.09 22.74 -8.66
N ILE A 169 3.49 22.21 -9.81
CA ILE A 169 4.02 23.02 -10.93
C ILE A 169 2.92 23.94 -11.48
N LEU A 170 1.70 23.41 -11.71
CA LEU A 170 0.55 24.22 -12.13
C LEU A 170 0.25 25.33 -11.10
N LEU A 171 0.24 24.98 -9.81
CA LEU A 171 0.06 25.94 -8.73
C LEU A 171 1.16 27.02 -8.75
N TYR A 172 2.41 26.65 -8.97
CA TYR A 172 3.54 27.56 -9.02
C TYR A 172 3.38 28.62 -10.13
N PHE A 173 2.91 28.22 -11.32
CA PHE A 173 2.71 29.12 -12.45
C PHE A 173 1.40 29.92 -12.36
N THR A 174 0.30 29.29 -11.95
CA THR A 174 -1.03 29.93 -11.94
C THR A 174 -1.28 30.75 -10.69
N LYS A 175 -0.60 30.41 -9.58
CA LYS A 175 -0.83 31.01 -8.25
C LYS A 175 -2.25 30.81 -7.70
N ILE A 176 -3.00 29.85 -8.25
CA ILE A 176 -4.39 29.58 -7.89
C ILE A 176 -4.41 28.54 -6.76
N THR A 177 -4.53 28.98 -5.52
CA THR A 177 -4.39 28.16 -4.31
C THR A 177 -5.45 27.07 -4.17
N TRP A 178 -6.67 27.24 -4.70
CA TRP A 178 -7.70 26.22 -4.61
C TRP A 178 -7.37 24.93 -5.39
N ILE A 179 -6.43 24.99 -6.36
CA ILE A 179 -5.97 23.82 -7.13
C ILE A 179 -5.36 22.78 -6.19
N ASP A 180 -4.57 23.21 -5.20
CA ASP A 180 -3.95 22.34 -4.22
C ASP A 180 -5.00 21.55 -3.41
N SER A 181 -6.01 22.26 -2.89
CA SER A 181 -7.11 21.63 -2.16
C SER A 181 -7.97 20.70 -3.04
N ALA A 182 -8.21 21.09 -4.30
CA ALA A 182 -8.96 20.25 -5.24
C ALA A 182 -8.22 18.94 -5.55
N MET A 183 -6.90 19.02 -5.76
CA MET A 183 -6.07 17.83 -5.94
C MET A 183 -6.05 16.95 -4.70
N ALA A 184 -5.93 17.55 -3.50
CA ALA A 184 -5.99 16.81 -2.24
C ALA A 184 -7.34 16.09 -2.06
N LEU A 185 -8.46 16.67 -2.47
CA LEU A 185 -9.77 16.02 -2.47
C LEU A 185 -9.81 14.80 -3.41
N ILE A 186 -9.25 14.94 -4.61
CA ILE A 186 -9.20 13.85 -5.59
C ILE A 186 -8.35 12.70 -5.05
N PHE A 187 -7.12 12.98 -4.62
CA PHE A 187 -6.22 11.94 -4.08
C PHE A 187 -6.76 11.35 -2.79
N GLY A 188 -7.27 12.15 -1.86
CA GLY A 188 -7.87 11.67 -0.63
C GLY A 188 -9.07 10.73 -0.87
N SER A 189 -9.88 11.03 -1.90
CA SER A 189 -11.00 10.15 -2.31
C SER A 189 -10.49 8.82 -2.87
N ILE A 190 -9.45 8.83 -3.70
CA ILE A 190 -8.82 7.62 -4.24
C ILE A 190 -8.24 6.77 -3.10
N ILE A 191 -7.58 7.41 -2.14
CA ILE A 191 -7.00 6.74 -0.97
C ILE A 191 -8.08 6.06 -0.14
N ILE A 192 -9.21 6.72 0.15
CA ILE A 192 -10.34 6.09 0.88
C ILE A 192 -10.90 4.89 0.11
N ILE A 193 -11.13 5.03 -1.20
CA ILE A 193 -11.66 3.94 -2.03
C ILE A 193 -10.70 2.73 -1.99
N THR A 194 -9.39 3.00 -2.06
CA THR A 194 -8.35 1.96 -1.97
C THR A 194 -8.39 1.27 -0.61
N GLY A 195 -8.43 2.02 0.50
CA GLY A 195 -8.51 1.47 1.85
C GLY A 195 -9.75 0.59 2.05
N ILE A 196 -10.93 1.06 1.62
CA ILE A 196 -12.17 0.28 1.69
C ILE A 196 -12.09 -0.98 0.81
N SER A 197 -11.47 -0.89 -0.37
CA SER A 197 -11.27 -2.06 -1.25
C SER A 197 -10.40 -3.12 -0.60
N ILE A 198 -9.31 -2.71 0.06
CA ILE A 198 -8.43 -3.62 0.81
C ILE A 198 -9.23 -4.29 1.93
N LEU A 199 -9.96 -3.51 2.75
CA LEU A 199 -10.77 -4.03 3.85
C LEU A 199 -11.82 -5.05 3.38
N ARG A 200 -12.50 -4.79 2.28
CA ARG A 200 -13.47 -5.75 1.71
C ARG A 200 -12.80 -7.04 1.30
N LYS A 201 -11.70 -6.97 0.56
CA LYS A 201 -10.95 -8.15 0.10
C LYS A 201 -10.41 -8.98 1.27
N THR A 202 -9.84 -8.32 2.28
CA THR A 202 -9.29 -9.02 3.45
C THR A 202 -10.39 -9.63 4.30
N THR A 203 -11.53 -8.96 4.45
CA THR A 203 -12.70 -9.50 5.15
C THR A 203 -13.28 -10.71 4.41
N ASP A 204 -13.45 -10.62 3.10
CA ASP A 204 -13.92 -11.73 2.26
C ASP A 204 -13.00 -12.97 2.41
N ASN A 205 -11.68 -12.75 2.38
CA ASN A 205 -10.70 -13.82 2.55
C ASN A 205 -10.62 -14.36 4.00
N LEU A 206 -10.84 -13.50 5.00
CA LEU A 206 -10.85 -13.93 6.42
C LEU A 206 -12.08 -14.80 6.74
N LEU A 207 -13.20 -14.51 6.06
CA LEU A 207 -14.46 -15.26 6.18
C LEU A 207 -14.52 -16.46 5.23
N ASP A 208 -13.40 -16.82 4.59
CA ASP A 208 -13.29 -17.94 3.66
C ASP A 208 -14.38 -17.90 2.57
N ARG A 209 -14.66 -16.68 2.03
CA ARG A 209 -15.66 -16.48 0.98
C ARG A 209 -15.32 -17.33 -0.24
N ALA A 210 -16.25 -18.23 -0.59
CA ALA A 210 -16.08 -19.13 -1.71
C ALA A 210 -16.00 -18.38 -3.05
N ASP A 211 -15.01 -18.73 -3.88
CA ASP A 211 -14.97 -18.31 -5.28
C ASP A 211 -15.97 -19.15 -6.08
N ILE A 212 -17.14 -18.55 -6.39
CA ILE A 212 -18.23 -19.22 -7.10
C ILE A 212 -17.79 -19.68 -8.50
N ASN A 213 -16.86 -18.97 -9.15
CA ASN A 213 -16.37 -19.34 -10.47
C ASN A 213 -15.48 -20.59 -10.36
N LEU A 214 -14.55 -20.58 -9.40
CA LEU A 214 -13.69 -21.74 -9.12
C LEU A 214 -14.52 -22.97 -8.72
N LEU A 215 -15.57 -22.79 -7.89
CA LEU A 215 -16.47 -23.88 -7.50
C LEU A 215 -17.26 -24.43 -8.70
N LYS A 216 -17.70 -23.58 -9.63
CA LYS A 216 -18.35 -24.04 -10.86
C LYS A 216 -17.40 -24.81 -11.76
N ASP A 217 -16.19 -24.27 -11.99
CA ASP A 217 -15.17 -24.95 -12.80
C ASP A 217 -14.77 -26.29 -12.19
N LEU A 218 -14.69 -26.37 -10.85
CA LEU A 218 -14.42 -27.62 -10.12
C LEU A 218 -15.59 -28.60 -10.28
N ALA A 219 -16.83 -28.14 -10.08
CA ALA A 219 -18.03 -28.98 -10.25
C ALA A 219 -18.16 -29.49 -11.70
N ASP A 220 -17.92 -28.64 -12.69
CA ASP A 220 -17.95 -29.01 -14.11
C ASP A 220 -16.85 -30.02 -14.43
N THR A 221 -15.64 -29.82 -13.90
CA THR A 221 -14.52 -30.75 -14.08
C THR A 221 -14.81 -32.11 -13.43
N LEU A 222 -15.36 -32.13 -12.22
CA LEU A 222 -15.76 -33.35 -11.52
C LEU A 222 -16.88 -34.08 -12.26
N ASN A 223 -17.91 -33.37 -12.73
CA ASN A 223 -19.02 -33.94 -13.48
C ASN A 223 -18.55 -34.53 -14.82
N HIS A 224 -17.64 -33.84 -15.51
CA HIS A 224 -17.11 -34.32 -16.81
C HIS A 224 -16.26 -35.57 -16.67
N ASN A 225 -15.54 -35.72 -15.55
CA ASN A 225 -14.67 -36.86 -15.26
C ASN A 225 -15.31 -37.88 -14.32
N ARG A 226 -16.62 -37.80 -14.08
CA ARG A 226 -17.35 -38.68 -13.16
C ARG A 226 -17.26 -40.13 -13.63
N LYS A 227 -16.79 -40.99 -12.74
CA LYS A 227 -16.80 -42.43 -12.97
C LYS A 227 -18.18 -43.03 -12.64
N PRO A 228 -18.62 -44.11 -13.34
CA PRO A 228 -19.91 -44.73 -13.10
C PRO A 228 -20.14 -45.20 -11.65
N GLU A 229 -19.06 -45.46 -10.93
CA GLU A 229 -19.08 -45.95 -9.53
C GLU A 229 -19.32 -44.82 -8.51
N TRP A 230 -19.22 -43.54 -8.91
CA TRP A 230 -19.44 -42.40 -8.01
C TRP A 230 -20.93 -42.12 -7.87
N ILE A 231 -21.47 -42.34 -6.67
CA ILE A 231 -22.91 -42.18 -6.37
C ILE A 231 -23.27 -40.70 -6.32
N ASP A 232 -22.47 -39.92 -5.60
CA ASP A 232 -22.68 -38.46 -5.47
C ASP A 232 -21.41 -37.78 -5.01
N ILE A 233 -21.33 -36.43 -5.21
CA ILE A 233 -20.25 -35.60 -4.73
C ILE A 233 -20.88 -34.62 -3.74
N HIS A 234 -20.67 -34.84 -2.46
CA HIS A 234 -21.15 -33.95 -1.40
C HIS A 234 -20.11 -32.91 -1.03
N ASN A 235 -20.60 -31.71 -0.67
CA ASN A 235 -19.82 -30.66 -0.05
C ASN A 235 -19.70 -31.01 1.45
N GLU A 236 -18.54 -31.46 1.90
CA GLU A 236 -18.19 -31.51 3.32
C GLU A 236 -17.46 -30.24 3.73
#